data_ce5fc9e8f2e73aef1ddf5182c86bde34
#
_entry.id   ce5fc9e8f2e73aef1ddf5182c86bde34
#
_cell.length_a   1.000
_cell.length_b   1.000
_cell.length_c   1.000
_cell.angle_alpha   90.00
_cell.angle_beta   90.00
_cell.angle_gamma   90.00
#
_symmetry.space_group_name_H-M   'P 1'
#
loop_
_entity.id
_entity.type
_entity.pdbx_description
1 polymer ?
#
loop_
_entity_poly.entity_id
_entity_poly.type
_entity_poly.pdbx_seq_one_letter_code
_entity_poly.pdbx_strand_id
1 'polypeptide(L)'
;GEEYMHNKAIAFAAVPDRGLFLLQEYGIKYTFNEMVAIQTHDGLYDPANDKYLKSFMPETKPRTSLPFILHQADMMAARIEFEIEWLPKFSKNYVDKSKNNYTLGTNKKHTIKNKALGTIKSEGLKNLFDKL
;
A
#
# COMPACT_ATOMS: atom_id res chain seq x y z
N GLY A 1 -14.91 -21.06 16.65
CA GLY A 1 -15.86 -20.02 16.33
C GLY A 1 -15.29 -19.10 15.26
N GLU A 2 -16.13 -18.44 14.52
CA GLU A 2 -15.69 -17.43 13.56
C GLU A 2 -15.10 -16.24 14.35
N GLU A 3 -13.90 -15.82 14.00
CA GLU A 3 -13.18 -14.75 14.68
C GLU A 3 -13.83 -13.38 14.42
N TYR A 4 -14.46 -13.24 13.25
CA TYR A 4 -15.20 -12.04 12.84
C TYR A 4 -16.56 -12.42 12.29
N MET A 5 -17.61 -11.83 12.83
CA MET A 5 -18.97 -11.98 12.34
C MET A 5 -19.55 -10.63 11.91
N HIS A 6 -20.31 -10.65 10.82
CA HIS A 6 -21.02 -9.47 10.37
C HIS A 6 -22.04 -9.04 11.45
N ASN A 7 -21.90 -7.81 11.93
CA ASN A 7 -22.86 -7.24 12.88
C ASN A 7 -24.14 -6.83 12.14
N LYS A 8 -25.19 -7.67 12.28
CA LYS A 8 -26.49 -7.46 11.62
C LYS A 8 -27.24 -6.20 12.10
N ALA A 9 -26.84 -5.63 13.25
CA ALA A 9 -27.45 -4.40 13.76
C ALA A 9 -26.93 -3.14 13.05
N ILE A 10 -25.84 -3.26 12.28
CA ILE A 10 -25.25 -2.13 11.56
C ILE A 10 -25.76 -2.14 10.12
N ALA A 11 -26.36 -1.04 9.67
CA ALA A 11 -26.75 -0.87 8.28
C ALA A 11 -25.55 -1.01 7.35
N PHE A 12 -25.76 -1.63 6.19
CA PHE A 12 -24.70 -1.75 5.19
C PHE A 12 -24.30 -0.37 4.66
N ALA A 13 -23.01 -0.15 4.60
CA ALA A 13 -22.39 0.96 3.88
C ALA A 13 -21.03 0.47 3.40
N ALA A 14 -20.58 0.97 2.25
CA ALA A 14 -19.20 0.72 1.80
C ALA A 14 -18.20 1.24 2.85
N VAL A 15 -17.06 0.61 2.95
CA VAL A 15 -16.03 0.99 3.95
C VAL A 15 -15.63 2.46 3.83
N PRO A 16 -15.36 2.99 2.62
CA PRO A 16 -15.03 4.41 2.46
C PRO A 16 -16.15 5.35 2.92
N ASP A 17 -17.40 5.03 2.58
CA ASP A 17 -18.55 5.86 2.94
C ASP A 17 -18.75 5.89 4.46
N ARG A 18 -18.59 4.74 5.11
CA ARG A 18 -18.63 4.64 6.57
C ARG A 18 -17.50 5.42 7.23
N GLY A 19 -16.30 5.36 6.65
CA GLY A 19 -15.15 6.14 7.12
C GLY A 19 -15.42 7.64 7.07
N LEU A 20 -15.94 8.15 5.95
CA LEU A 20 -16.30 9.56 5.80
C LEU A 20 -17.41 9.99 6.78
N PHE A 21 -18.43 9.14 6.98
CA PHE A 21 -19.47 9.38 7.97
C PHE A 21 -18.91 9.50 9.39
N LEU A 22 -18.00 8.60 9.79
CA LEU A 22 -17.37 8.65 11.10
C LEU A 22 -16.52 9.91 11.29
N LEU A 23 -15.76 10.32 10.29
CA LEU A 23 -14.99 11.56 10.33
C LEU A 23 -15.91 12.77 10.58
N GLN A 24 -17.07 12.80 9.91
CA GLN A 24 -18.09 13.83 10.14
C GLN A 24 -18.65 13.78 11.55
N GLU A 25 -19.01 12.61 12.07
CA GLU A 25 -19.54 12.44 13.44
C GLU A 25 -18.58 12.94 14.51
N TYR A 26 -17.28 12.73 14.31
CA TYR A 26 -16.23 13.21 15.22
C TYR A 26 -15.77 14.65 14.94
N GLY A 27 -16.41 15.36 14.01
CA GLY A 27 -16.07 16.75 13.68
C GLY A 27 -14.71 16.90 13.03
N ILE A 28 -14.14 15.85 12.48
CA ILE A 28 -12.85 15.88 11.79
C ILE A 28 -13.06 16.47 10.40
N LYS A 29 -12.44 17.63 10.17
CA LYS A 29 -12.51 18.32 8.88
C LYS A 29 -11.55 17.69 7.89
N TYR A 30 -11.99 17.55 6.66
CA TYR A 30 -11.18 17.10 5.54
C TYR A 30 -11.47 17.92 4.29
N THR A 31 -10.49 18.03 3.43
CA THR A 31 -10.62 18.70 2.12
C THR A 31 -11.30 17.79 1.11
N PHE A 32 -11.76 18.37 0.01
CA PHE A 32 -12.35 17.59 -1.08
C PHE A 32 -11.36 16.56 -1.66
N ASN A 33 -10.06 16.89 -1.74
CA ASN A 33 -9.05 15.97 -2.24
C ASN A 33 -8.80 14.79 -1.28
N GLU A 34 -8.85 15.04 0.02
CA GLU A 34 -8.78 13.98 1.04
C GLU A 34 -10.02 13.09 1.01
N MET A 35 -11.19 13.67 0.83
CA MET A 35 -12.44 12.91 0.63
C MET A 35 -12.32 11.97 -0.58
N VAL A 36 -11.88 12.47 -1.73
CA VAL A 36 -11.70 11.65 -2.93
C VAL A 36 -10.67 10.56 -2.69
N ALA A 37 -9.58 10.87 -1.99
CA ALA A 37 -8.56 9.88 -1.67
C ALA A 37 -9.10 8.75 -0.77
N ILE A 38 -9.84 9.09 0.28
CA ILE A 38 -10.49 8.13 1.18
C ILE A 38 -11.51 7.30 0.40
N GLN A 39 -12.34 7.93 -0.44
CA GLN A 39 -13.38 7.26 -1.20
C GLN A 39 -12.81 6.27 -2.22
N THR A 40 -11.61 6.51 -2.73
CA THR A 40 -10.99 5.69 -3.78
C THR A 40 -9.80 4.85 -3.31
N HIS A 41 -9.59 4.72 -1.98
CA HIS A 41 -8.39 4.06 -1.45
C HIS A 41 -8.29 2.57 -1.80
N ASP A 42 -9.42 1.87 -1.94
CA ASP A 42 -9.45 0.49 -2.45
C ASP A 42 -8.91 0.37 -3.90
N GLY A 43 -8.75 1.52 -4.58
CA GLY A 43 -8.13 1.61 -5.88
C GLY A 43 -8.80 0.75 -6.93
N LEU A 44 -8.00 0.01 -7.70
CA LEU A 44 -8.48 -0.84 -8.79
C LEU A 44 -9.15 -2.13 -8.31
N TYR A 45 -9.16 -2.40 -7.02
CA TYR A 45 -9.89 -3.55 -6.44
C TYR A 45 -11.39 -3.29 -6.35
N ASP A 46 -11.81 -2.02 -6.34
CA ASP A 46 -13.21 -1.63 -6.44
C ASP A 46 -13.53 -1.09 -7.84
N PRO A 47 -14.37 -1.77 -8.64
CA PRO A 47 -14.78 -1.29 -9.97
C PRO A 47 -15.43 0.10 -9.96
N ALA A 48 -16.02 0.53 -8.86
CA ALA A 48 -16.59 1.88 -8.72
C ALA A 48 -15.53 2.98 -8.89
N ASN A 49 -14.26 2.66 -8.64
CA ASN A 49 -13.13 3.58 -8.75
C ASN A 49 -12.57 3.71 -10.16
N ASP A 50 -12.97 2.84 -11.08
CA ASP A 50 -12.45 2.84 -12.46
C ASP A 50 -12.58 4.20 -13.15
N LYS A 51 -13.68 4.88 -12.92
CA LYS A 51 -13.94 6.24 -13.48
C LYS A 51 -12.92 7.28 -13.01
N TYR A 52 -12.32 7.12 -11.83
CA TYR A 52 -11.30 8.01 -11.29
C TYR A 52 -9.88 7.60 -11.70
N LEU A 53 -9.59 6.31 -11.68
CA LEU A 53 -8.24 5.79 -11.76
C LEU A 53 -7.84 5.33 -13.18
N LYS A 54 -8.81 4.86 -13.99
CA LYS A 54 -8.56 4.39 -15.35
C LYS A 54 -8.89 5.42 -16.42
N SER A 55 -9.66 6.45 -16.09
CA SER A 55 -10.08 7.44 -17.07
C SER A 55 -8.92 8.34 -17.48
N PHE A 56 -8.83 8.60 -18.80
CA PHE A 56 -7.92 9.60 -19.36
C PHE A 56 -8.60 10.96 -19.56
N MET A 57 -9.91 11.06 -19.26
CA MET A 57 -10.65 12.31 -19.36
C MET A 57 -10.21 13.28 -18.25
N PRO A 58 -9.83 14.53 -18.60
CA PRO A 58 -9.36 15.51 -17.61
C PRO A 58 -10.36 15.78 -16.48
N GLU A 59 -11.66 15.69 -16.79
CA GLU A 59 -12.77 15.97 -15.87
C GLU A 59 -12.90 14.93 -14.75
N THR A 60 -12.49 13.70 -15.01
CA THR A 60 -12.63 12.57 -14.09
C THR A 60 -11.34 12.23 -13.36
N LYS A 61 -10.21 12.79 -13.79
CA LYS A 61 -8.92 12.55 -13.12
C LYS A 61 -8.89 13.18 -11.73
N PRO A 62 -8.39 12.48 -10.72
CA PRO A 62 -8.02 13.10 -9.46
C PRO A 62 -7.07 14.28 -9.69
N ARG A 63 -7.34 15.40 -9.05
CA ARG A 63 -6.53 16.63 -9.21
C ARG A 63 -5.21 16.61 -8.43
N THR A 64 -5.04 15.61 -7.58
CA THR A 64 -3.83 15.42 -6.78
C THR A 64 -3.36 13.97 -6.89
N SER A 65 -2.11 13.72 -6.53
CA SER A 65 -1.56 12.36 -6.43
C SER A 65 -2.03 11.59 -5.17
N LEU A 66 -2.74 12.25 -4.26
CA LEU A 66 -3.13 11.69 -2.97
C LEU A 66 -3.94 10.36 -3.09
N PRO A 67 -4.93 10.23 -3.99
CA PRO A 67 -5.64 8.98 -4.20
C PRO A 67 -4.72 7.81 -4.59
N PHE A 68 -3.74 8.07 -5.44
CA PHE A 68 -2.79 7.05 -5.89
C PHE A 68 -1.82 6.65 -4.77
N ILE A 69 -1.35 7.63 -3.99
CA ILE A 69 -0.45 7.39 -2.84
C ILE A 69 -1.19 6.56 -1.79
N LEU A 70 -2.42 6.93 -1.45
CA LEU A 70 -3.20 6.24 -0.43
C LEU A 70 -3.52 4.81 -0.86
N HIS A 71 -3.96 4.60 -2.10
CA HIS A 71 -4.19 3.27 -2.66
C HIS A 71 -2.94 2.38 -2.60
N GLN A 72 -1.78 2.91 -2.98
CA GLN A 72 -0.54 2.14 -2.95
C GLN A 72 -0.11 1.83 -1.50
N ALA A 73 -0.26 2.79 -0.59
CA ALA A 73 0.06 2.59 0.82
C ALA A 73 -0.86 1.54 1.46
N ASP A 74 -2.16 1.59 1.20
CA ASP A 74 -3.14 0.62 1.68
C ASP A 74 -2.85 -0.79 1.13
N MET A 75 -2.63 -0.92 -0.16
CA MET A 75 -2.25 -2.18 -0.78
C MET A 75 -0.97 -2.77 -0.17
N MET A 76 0.04 -1.95 0.05
CA MET A 76 1.29 -2.39 0.67
C MET A 76 1.08 -2.82 2.12
N ALA A 77 0.33 -2.05 2.91
CA ALA A 77 0.00 -2.38 4.29
C ALA A 77 -0.77 -3.70 4.36
N ALA A 78 -1.85 -3.84 3.58
CA ALA A 78 -2.65 -5.06 3.54
C ALA A 78 -1.84 -6.29 3.17
N ARG A 79 -0.93 -6.18 2.19
CA ARG A 79 -0.06 -7.30 1.78
C ARG A 79 1.01 -7.63 2.82
N ILE A 80 1.71 -6.62 3.34
CA ILE A 80 2.79 -6.80 4.29
C ILE A 80 2.23 -7.27 5.63
N GLU A 81 1.23 -6.58 6.17
CA GLU A 81 0.64 -6.93 7.46
C GLU A 81 -0.04 -8.28 7.41
N PHE A 82 -0.82 -8.56 6.37
CA PHE A 82 -1.50 -9.83 6.23
C PHE A 82 -0.52 -11.00 6.10
N GLU A 83 0.45 -10.92 5.20
CA GLU A 83 1.35 -12.04 4.90
C GLU A 83 2.43 -12.23 5.95
N ILE A 84 2.99 -11.13 6.49
CA ILE A 84 4.15 -11.18 7.39
C ILE A 84 3.74 -11.27 8.86
N GLU A 85 2.68 -10.54 9.24
CA GLU A 85 2.30 -10.43 10.64
C GLU A 85 1.07 -11.27 10.98
N TRP A 86 0.02 -11.22 10.17
CA TRP A 86 -1.27 -11.79 10.50
C TRP A 86 -1.33 -13.30 10.23
N LEU A 87 -0.98 -13.74 9.04
CA LEU A 87 -0.98 -15.17 8.69
C LEU A 87 -0.14 -16.03 9.66
N PRO A 88 1.09 -15.63 10.08
CA PRO A 88 1.87 -16.41 11.03
C PRO A 88 1.21 -16.53 12.40
N LYS A 89 0.45 -15.51 12.84
CA LYS A 89 -0.21 -15.51 14.15
C LYS A 89 -1.42 -16.45 14.20
N PHE A 90 -2.18 -16.52 13.13
CA PHE A 90 -3.50 -17.16 13.12
C PHE A 90 -3.59 -18.46 12.30
N SER A 91 -2.63 -18.74 11.46
CA SER A 91 -2.59 -19.97 10.68
C SER A 91 -1.69 -21.00 11.36
N LYS A 92 -2.29 -22.00 12.00
CA LYS A 92 -1.55 -23.13 12.63
C LYS A 92 -0.68 -23.93 11.64
N ASN A 93 -0.98 -23.84 10.34
CA ASN A 93 -0.29 -24.56 9.27
C ASN A 93 0.43 -23.62 8.29
N TYR A 94 0.62 -22.37 8.65
CA TYR A 94 1.33 -21.43 7.79
C TYR A 94 2.81 -21.78 7.75
N VAL A 95 3.24 -22.34 6.64
CA VAL A 95 4.66 -22.47 6.31
C VAL A 95 5.09 -21.17 5.66
N ASP A 96 5.83 -20.37 6.37
CA ASP A 96 6.38 -19.12 5.86
C ASP A 96 7.30 -19.39 4.66
N LYS A 97 6.70 -19.28 3.46
CA LYS A 97 7.42 -19.38 2.19
C LYS A 97 8.34 -18.18 1.94
N SER A 98 8.19 -17.09 2.70
CA SER A 98 8.98 -15.87 2.54
C SER A 98 10.40 -16.03 3.08
N LYS A 99 10.61 -16.96 4.04
CA LYS A 99 11.97 -17.25 4.56
C LYS A 99 12.94 -17.70 3.47
N ASN A 100 12.43 -18.19 2.35
CA ASN A 100 13.27 -18.64 1.24
C ASN A 100 13.52 -17.57 0.15
N ASN A 101 12.76 -16.47 0.09
CA ASN A 101 12.83 -15.54 -1.04
C ASN A 101 12.91 -14.04 -0.71
N TYR A 102 12.60 -13.62 0.51
CA TYR A 102 12.63 -12.20 0.88
C TYR A 102 13.38 -11.97 2.19
N THR A 103 14.67 -12.26 2.20
CA THR A 103 15.54 -11.46 3.06
C THR A 103 15.51 -10.06 2.48
N LEU A 104 14.71 -9.17 3.07
CA LEU A 104 14.81 -7.73 2.84
C LEU A 104 16.26 -7.38 3.24
N GLY A 105 17.09 -7.30 2.18
CA GLY A 105 18.53 -7.48 2.32
C GLY A 105 19.21 -6.40 3.10
N THR A 106 19.53 -6.70 4.33
CA THR A 106 20.70 -6.12 4.96
C THR A 106 22.01 -6.71 4.39
N ASN A 107 21.98 -7.92 3.84
CA ASN A 107 23.17 -8.54 3.23
C ASN A 107 23.29 -8.37 1.71
N LYS A 108 22.22 -7.97 0.98
CA LYS A 108 22.30 -7.73 -0.47
C LYS A 108 22.94 -6.37 -0.83
N LYS A 109 22.96 -5.39 0.08
CA LYS A 109 23.63 -4.11 -0.19
C LYS A 109 25.12 -4.31 -0.55
N HIS A 110 25.79 -5.20 0.15
CA HIS A 110 27.22 -5.45 -0.11
C HIS A 110 27.47 -6.17 -1.44
N THR A 111 26.63 -7.15 -1.78
CA THR A 111 26.79 -7.93 -3.02
C THR A 111 26.40 -7.13 -4.27
N ILE A 112 25.38 -6.29 -4.18
CA ILE A 112 24.97 -5.40 -5.28
C ILE A 112 26.00 -4.29 -5.47
N LYS A 113 26.50 -3.70 -4.37
CA LYS A 113 27.55 -2.68 -4.42
C LYS A 113 28.81 -3.22 -5.10
N ASN A 114 29.26 -4.41 -4.71
CA ASN A 114 30.43 -5.05 -5.30
C ASN A 114 30.25 -5.42 -6.78
N LYS A 115 29.04 -5.86 -7.17
CA LYS A 115 28.72 -6.16 -8.57
C LYS A 115 28.62 -4.90 -9.42
N ALA A 116 28.06 -3.82 -8.88
CA ALA A 116 28.00 -2.52 -9.55
C ALA A 116 29.38 -1.90 -9.70
N LEU A 117 30.22 -1.93 -8.67
CA LEU A 117 31.60 -1.46 -8.72
C LEU A 117 32.45 -2.19 -9.77
N GLY A 118 32.25 -3.53 -9.90
CA GLY A 118 32.95 -4.33 -10.91
C GLY A 118 32.59 -3.99 -12.36
N THR A 119 31.45 -3.38 -12.61
CA THR A 119 30.97 -2.96 -13.94
C THR A 119 31.30 -1.51 -14.28
N ILE A 120 31.65 -0.70 -13.28
CA ILE A 120 31.98 0.72 -13.51
C ILE A 120 33.43 0.87 -13.99
N LYS A 121 33.59 1.31 -15.23
CA LYS A 121 34.91 1.51 -15.83
C LYS A 121 35.57 2.84 -15.46
N SER A 122 34.81 3.81 -14.95
CA SER A 122 35.34 5.13 -14.57
C SER A 122 35.72 5.18 -13.09
N GLU A 123 36.94 5.51 -12.79
CA GLU A 123 37.46 5.66 -11.42
C GLU A 123 36.75 6.75 -10.62
N GLY A 124 36.37 7.85 -11.26
CA GLY A 124 35.62 8.93 -10.61
C GLY A 124 34.24 8.50 -10.12
N LEU A 125 33.57 7.64 -10.90
CA LEU A 125 32.28 7.06 -10.52
C LEU A 125 32.42 6.02 -9.40
N LYS A 126 33.50 5.24 -9.38
CA LYS A 126 33.80 4.31 -8.28
C LYS A 126 33.94 5.04 -6.97
N ASN A 127 34.73 6.12 -6.96
CA ASN A 127 34.94 6.93 -5.77
C ASN A 127 33.68 7.62 -5.23
N LEU A 128 32.71 7.91 -6.11
CA LEU A 128 31.41 8.44 -5.69
C LEU A 128 30.56 7.36 -5.01
N PHE A 129 30.58 6.14 -5.53
CA PHE A 129 29.83 5.00 -4.98
C PHE A 129 30.38 4.50 -3.64
N ASP A 130 31.68 4.68 -3.40
CA ASP A 130 32.30 4.28 -2.11
C ASP A 130 31.96 5.25 -0.96
N LYS A 131 31.48 6.45 -1.29
CA LYS A 131 31.05 7.45 -0.31
C LYS A 131 29.58 7.38 0.08
N LEU A 132 28.78 6.49 -0.56
CA LEU A 132 27.39 6.22 -0.26
C LEU A 132 27.23 4.97 0.64
#